data_3c6d8602e9a5ea064d41f87d41c48420
#
_entry.id   3c6d8602e9a5ea064d41f87d41c48420
#
_cell.length_a   1.000
_cell.length_b   1.000
_cell.length_c   1.000
_cell.angle_alpha   90.00
_cell.angle_beta   90.00
_cell.angle_gamma   90.00
#
_symmetry.space_group_name_H-M   'P 1'
#
loop_
_entity.id
_entity.type
_entity.pdbx_description
1 polymer ?
#
loop_
_entity_poly.entity_id
_entity_poly.type
_entity_poly.pdbx_seq_one_letter_code
_entity_poly.pdbx_strand_id
1 'polypeptide(L)'
;MSLRLTAILTALWISLPAQAERADRPNVIVIMADDIGAEGLACYGSTIYTTPHLDRMAAEGLRFENAYATPLCTPTRVMIMSGLYPPRTGFRALIGKGEGVRMPASIRTFGHDFRAAGYATAVTGKWQLGKFDEFPDQPIEHGFDEYCMWTWVYGDQKSSRYYKPKIYHNRKVINGGERDFGPDYFHDFALDFIDRKKNEPFFLYYPMALVHSPFVHPPKLEKLARTNFRDDLDKQTIAFGHMITYMDHVVGSLLNRLKKHDLDKNTLVLFTGDNGTHKNITSHLPGLKLKGGKGTMTEAGSRVPLLAWWPGTIRPGVRDEFFCLVDVLPTVTSLAGIRLNRKVDGLNLAHHLTGGPGKNREHVLINYGRGYFVRDKRFRLNQDGKLYDIPVTSNATRYSEQVTTNLKHQGHRRRLQTLLDNFMAIENEYTTDKVQPLNNKQ
;
A
#
# COMPACT_ATOMS: atom_id res chain seq x y z
N MET A 1 -78.76 -16.27 19.12
CA MET A 1 -77.78 -15.10 19.17
C MET A 1 -76.44 -15.62 19.59
N SER A 2 -75.54 -15.82 18.66
CA SER A 2 -74.19 -16.33 18.93
C SER A 2 -73.20 -15.22 18.64
N LEU A 3 -72.51 -14.74 19.67
CA LEU A 3 -71.40 -13.77 19.55
C LEU A 3 -70.13 -14.50 19.08
N ARG A 4 -69.62 -14.08 17.95
CA ARG A 4 -68.24 -14.46 17.49
C ARG A 4 -67.26 -13.45 18.03
N LEU A 5 -66.37 -13.89 18.92
CA LEU A 5 -65.16 -13.13 19.31
C LEU A 5 -64.11 -13.26 18.22
N THR A 6 -63.73 -12.14 17.60
CA THR A 6 -62.62 -12.08 16.69
C THR A 6 -61.37 -11.67 17.49
N ALA A 7 -60.39 -12.58 17.64
CA ALA A 7 -59.09 -12.28 18.26
C ALA A 7 -58.18 -11.63 17.24
N ILE A 8 -57.77 -10.39 17.52
CA ILE A 8 -56.73 -9.67 16.74
C ILE A 8 -55.36 -10.07 17.31
N LEU A 9 -54.61 -10.86 16.55
CA LEU A 9 -53.21 -11.14 16.82
C LEU A 9 -52.35 -9.94 16.34
N THR A 10 -51.89 -9.12 17.26
CA THR A 10 -50.84 -8.12 17.02
C THR A 10 -49.49 -8.82 17.02
N ALA A 11 -48.85 -8.94 15.83
CA ALA A 11 -47.49 -9.41 15.69
C ALA A 11 -46.53 -8.32 16.18
N LEU A 12 -45.91 -8.54 17.33
CA LEU A 12 -44.76 -7.75 17.79
C LEU A 12 -43.54 -8.11 16.90
N TRP A 13 -43.13 -7.20 16.04
CA TRP A 13 -41.84 -7.26 15.39
C TRP A 13 -40.77 -6.87 16.41
N ILE A 14 -40.10 -7.86 17.00
CA ILE A 14 -38.91 -7.63 17.81
C ILE A 14 -37.77 -7.34 16.82
N SER A 15 -37.43 -6.07 16.66
CA SER A 15 -36.18 -5.68 16.00
C SER A 15 -35.03 -6.14 16.88
N LEU A 16 -34.35 -7.22 16.51
CA LEU A 16 -33.09 -7.61 17.09
C LEU A 16 -32.09 -6.47 16.88
N PRO A 17 -31.31 -6.07 17.90
CA PRO A 17 -30.44 -4.93 17.79
C PRO A 17 -29.32 -5.24 16.78
N ALA A 18 -28.99 -4.25 15.94
CA ALA A 18 -27.93 -4.25 14.94
C ALA A 18 -26.51 -4.59 15.48
N GLN A 19 -26.39 -4.92 16.75
CA GLN A 19 -25.15 -5.24 17.44
C GLN A 19 -24.63 -6.66 17.18
N ALA A 20 -25.49 -7.59 16.73
CA ALA A 20 -25.08 -8.96 16.40
C ALA A 20 -24.37 -9.06 15.03
N GLU A 21 -24.68 -8.17 14.08
CA GLU A 21 -24.04 -8.14 12.75
C GLU A 21 -22.59 -7.62 12.75
N ARG A 22 -22.17 -6.95 13.82
CA ARG A 22 -20.85 -6.32 13.93
C ARG A 22 -19.73 -7.31 14.24
N ALA A 23 -19.98 -8.37 14.99
CA ALA A 23 -18.98 -9.34 15.44
C ALA A 23 -18.31 -10.09 14.27
N ASP A 24 -18.96 -10.17 13.11
CA ASP A 24 -18.49 -10.94 11.95
C ASP A 24 -17.82 -10.09 10.86
N ARG A 25 -17.75 -8.75 11.00
CA ARG A 25 -17.24 -7.85 9.96
C ARG A 25 -16.07 -7.02 10.49
N PRO A 26 -14.81 -7.44 10.19
CA PRO A 26 -13.63 -6.72 10.68
C PRO A 26 -13.47 -5.37 10.00
N ASN A 27 -12.95 -4.38 10.74
CA ASN A 27 -12.42 -3.18 10.14
C ASN A 27 -11.16 -3.52 9.35
N VAL A 28 -10.86 -2.73 8.32
CA VAL A 28 -9.66 -2.91 7.51
C VAL A 28 -8.94 -1.57 7.35
N ILE A 29 -7.66 -1.55 7.66
CA ILE A 29 -6.77 -0.40 7.43
C ILE A 29 -5.62 -0.84 6.54
N VAL A 30 -5.42 -0.15 5.42
CA VAL A 30 -4.28 -0.37 4.52
C VAL A 30 -3.41 0.88 4.54
N ILE A 31 -2.22 0.78 5.13
CA ILE A 31 -1.23 1.85 5.20
C ILE A 31 -0.17 1.59 4.14
N MET A 32 0.08 2.56 3.27
CA MET A 32 1.11 2.46 2.24
C MET A 32 2.03 3.67 2.30
N ALA A 33 3.26 3.46 2.74
CA ALA A 33 4.29 4.49 2.78
C ALA A 33 4.85 4.77 1.37
N ASP A 34 5.33 6.00 1.15
CA ASP A 34 5.83 6.51 -0.13
C ASP A 34 7.36 6.44 -0.16
N ASP A 35 7.95 5.73 -1.13
CA ASP A 35 9.39 5.60 -1.35
C ASP A 35 10.17 4.87 -0.23
N ILE A 36 9.68 3.74 0.23
CA ILE A 36 10.38 2.90 1.21
C ILE A 36 10.44 1.43 0.76
N GLY A 37 11.66 0.94 0.55
CA GLY A 37 11.94 -0.47 0.38
C GLY A 37 11.96 -1.23 1.71
N ALA A 38 11.97 -2.56 1.65
CA ALA A 38 12.00 -3.39 2.85
C ALA A 38 13.20 -3.09 3.76
N GLU A 39 14.34 -2.72 3.18
CA GLU A 39 15.58 -2.34 3.89
C GLU A 39 15.44 -1.06 4.73
N GLY A 40 14.35 -0.31 4.58
CA GLY A 40 14.04 0.88 5.39
C GLY A 40 13.53 0.58 6.79
N LEU A 41 13.23 -0.67 7.15
CA LEU A 41 12.71 -1.06 8.47
C LEU A 41 13.70 -1.95 9.23
N ALA A 42 13.78 -1.77 10.57
CA ALA A 42 14.67 -2.56 11.40
C ALA A 42 14.27 -4.04 11.43
N CYS A 43 12.98 -4.38 11.45
CA CYS A 43 12.51 -5.77 11.35
C CYS A 43 12.89 -6.48 10.04
N TYR A 44 13.29 -5.75 8.99
CA TYR A 44 13.88 -6.30 7.76
C TYR A 44 15.41 -6.20 7.72
N GLY A 45 16.04 -5.82 8.83
CA GLY A 45 17.51 -5.83 8.99
C GLY A 45 18.18 -4.48 8.76
N SER A 46 17.45 -3.37 8.70
CA SER A 46 18.07 -2.04 8.72
C SER A 46 18.94 -1.86 9.96
N THR A 47 20.17 -1.36 9.77
CA THR A 47 21.10 -1.10 10.89
C THR A 47 21.21 0.38 11.25
N ILE A 48 20.53 1.26 10.51
CA ILE A 48 20.60 2.72 10.70
C ILE A 48 19.23 3.37 10.95
N TYR A 49 18.12 2.69 10.67
CA TYR A 49 16.78 3.20 10.94
C TYR A 49 16.15 2.51 12.14
N THR A 50 15.44 3.26 12.96
CA THR A 50 14.77 2.77 14.17
C THR A 50 13.27 2.85 13.98
N THR A 51 12.58 1.69 14.04
CA THR A 51 11.15 1.55 13.74
C THR A 51 10.42 0.72 14.81
N PRO A 52 10.44 1.13 16.11
CA PRO A 52 9.98 0.29 17.21
C PRO A 52 8.49 -0.09 17.13
N HIS A 53 7.64 0.77 16.56
CA HIS A 53 6.21 0.46 16.42
C HIS A 53 5.95 -0.53 15.28
N LEU A 54 6.62 -0.37 14.14
CA LEU A 54 6.56 -1.31 13.02
C LEU A 54 7.24 -2.65 13.38
N ASP A 55 8.34 -2.62 14.13
CA ASP A 55 9.01 -3.83 14.63
C ASP A 55 8.08 -4.60 15.59
N ARG A 56 7.36 -3.89 16.48
CA ARG A 56 6.32 -4.50 17.32
C ARG A 56 5.17 -5.05 16.48
N MET A 57 4.70 -4.32 15.46
CA MET A 57 3.68 -4.79 14.53
C MET A 57 4.11 -6.08 13.83
N ALA A 58 5.38 -6.19 13.44
CA ALA A 58 5.97 -7.40 12.86
C ALA A 58 6.05 -8.55 13.86
N ALA A 59 6.40 -8.27 15.13
CA ALA A 59 6.52 -9.26 16.18
C ALA A 59 5.16 -9.78 16.69
N GLU A 60 4.14 -8.92 16.74
CA GLU A 60 2.78 -9.27 17.14
C GLU A 60 1.91 -9.80 15.97
N GLY A 61 2.38 -9.70 14.72
CA GLY A 61 1.67 -10.07 13.52
C GLY A 61 2.47 -10.91 12.54
N LEU A 62 2.23 -10.75 11.25
CA LEU A 62 2.97 -11.43 10.19
C LEU A 62 3.85 -10.45 9.42
N ARG A 63 5.08 -10.89 9.13
CA ARG A 63 6.01 -10.23 8.22
C ARG A 63 6.23 -11.10 6.99
N PHE A 64 6.03 -10.52 5.80
CA PHE A 64 6.31 -11.18 4.53
C PHE A 64 7.71 -10.80 4.02
N GLU A 65 8.56 -11.79 3.80
CA GLU A 65 9.93 -11.57 3.31
C GLU A 65 9.98 -11.20 1.82
N ASN A 66 9.02 -11.66 1.05
CA ASN A 66 8.96 -11.52 -0.42
C ASN A 66 7.72 -10.76 -0.87
N ALA A 67 7.58 -9.50 -0.43
CA ALA A 67 6.53 -8.61 -0.90
C ALA A 67 7.04 -7.66 -2.00
N TYR A 68 6.25 -7.49 -3.06
CA TYR A 68 6.65 -6.75 -4.26
C TYR A 68 5.60 -5.76 -4.72
N ALA A 69 6.09 -4.58 -5.09
CA ALA A 69 5.37 -3.50 -5.76
C ALA A 69 5.97 -3.24 -7.14
N THR A 70 5.34 -2.38 -7.93
CA THR A 70 6.04 -1.79 -9.08
C THR A 70 7.12 -0.83 -8.58
N PRO A 71 8.20 -0.55 -9.34
CA PRO A 71 9.25 0.32 -8.87
C PRO A 71 8.89 1.82 -8.85
N LEU A 72 7.61 2.16 -9.02
CA LEU A 72 7.14 3.55 -9.04
C LEU A 72 5.74 3.72 -8.45
N CYS A 73 5.48 4.88 -7.84
CA CYS A 73 4.28 5.16 -7.05
C CYS A 73 2.96 5.08 -7.82
N THR A 74 2.78 5.77 -8.96
CA THR A 74 1.48 5.77 -9.69
C THR A 74 1.03 4.36 -10.09
N PRO A 75 1.85 3.53 -10.75
CA PRO A 75 1.45 2.17 -11.11
C PRO A 75 1.06 1.33 -9.90
N THR A 76 1.83 1.41 -8.80
CA THR A 76 1.51 0.67 -7.58
C THR A 76 0.21 1.15 -6.94
N ARG A 77 -0.05 2.46 -6.92
CA ARG A 77 -1.29 3.03 -6.33
C ARG A 77 -2.53 2.55 -7.07
N VAL A 78 -2.49 2.51 -8.40
CA VAL A 78 -3.58 1.93 -9.20
C VAL A 78 -3.68 0.42 -8.97
N MET A 79 -2.56 -0.29 -8.98
CA MET A 79 -2.50 -1.74 -8.83
C MET A 79 -3.06 -2.22 -7.48
N ILE A 80 -2.68 -1.61 -6.36
CA ILE A 80 -3.14 -2.01 -5.02
C ILE A 80 -4.64 -1.77 -4.84
N MET A 81 -5.16 -0.67 -5.40
CA MET A 81 -6.58 -0.32 -5.29
C MET A 81 -7.47 -1.17 -6.21
N SER A 82 -7.01 -1.49 -7.41
CA SER A 82 -7.83 -2.17 -8.43
C SER A 82 -7.69 -3.70 -8.45
N GLY A 83 -6.57 -4.22 -7.92
CA GLY A 83 -6.21 -5.64 -8.07
C GLY A 83 -5.81 -6.02 -9.50
N LEU A 84 -5.41 -5.04 -10.32
CA LEU A 84 -5.06 -5.20 -11.73
C LEU A 84 -3.61 -4.79 -11.99
N TYR A 85 -2.90 -5.54 -12.82
CA TYR A 85 -1.56 -5.16 -13.24
C TYR A 85 -1.51 -3.89 -14.10
N PRO A 86 -0.41 -3.11 -14.05
CA PRO A 86 -0.24 -1.89 -14.84
C PRO A 86 -0.46 -2.04 -16.36
N PRO A 87 -0.08 -3.14 -17.02
CA PRO A 87 -0.41 -3.35 -18.44
C PRO A 87 -1.91 -3.29 -18.72
N ARG A 88 -2.73 -3.87 -17.85
CA ARG A 88 -4.20 -3.91 -18.01
C ARG A 88 -4.86 -2.55 -17.82
N THR A 89 -4.34 -1.75 -16.89
CA THR A 89 -4.89 -0.43 -16.56
C THR A 89 -4.30 0.71 -17.40
N GLY A 90 -3.19 0.47 -18.11
CA GLY A 90 -2.43 1.48 -18.83
C GLY A 90 -1.52 2.35 -17.95
N PHE A 91 -1.63 2.28 -16.62
CA PHE A 91 -0.80 3.07 -15.68
C PHE A 91 0.55 2.41 -15.46
N ARG A 92 1.46 2.53 -16.44
CA ARG A 92 2.79 1.90 -16.42
C ARG A 92 3.90 2.82 -15.92
N ALA A 93 3.63 4.12 -15.77
CA ALA A 93 4.59 5.16 -15.36
C ALA A 93 3.90 6.23 -14.51
N LEU A 94 4.60 7.33 -14.19
CA LEU A 94 3.98 8.47 -13.53
C LEU A 94 2.81 9.00 -14.36
N ILE A 95 1.72 9.30 -13.67
CA ILE A 95 0.60 10.02 -14.29
C ILE A 95 1.08 11.41 -14.71
N GLY A 96 0.69 11.83 -15.91
CA GLY A 96 0.97 13.19 -16.42
C GLY A 96 0.30 14.27 -15.58
N LYS A 97 0.81 15.50 -15.69
CA LYS A 97 0.24 16.69 -15.07
C LYS A 97 -0.65 17.49 -16.04
N GLY A 98 -0.83 16.96 -17.26
CA GLY A 98 -1.64 17.60 -18.31
C GLY A 98 -3.09 17.77 -17.88
N GLU A 99 -3.79 18.67 -18.54
CA GLU A 99 -5.22 18.87 -18.38
C GLU A 99 -6.00 17.60 -18.75
N GLY A 100 -7.02 17.29 -17.98
CA GLY A 100 -7.87 16.12 -18.18
C GLY A 100 -7.25 14.77 -17.81
N VAL A 101 -6.00 14.72 -17.30
CA VAL A 101 -5.32 13.47 -16.96
C VAL A 101 -5.71 13.01 -15.56
N ARG A 102 -6.40 11.85 -15.48
CA ARG A 102 -6.79 11.24 -14.22
C ARG A 102 -6.91 9.71 -14.32
N MET A 103 -6.99 9.04 -13.19
CA MET A 103 -7.45 7.65 -13.14
C MET A 103 -8.92 7.61 -13.56
N PRO A 104 -9.31 6.79 -14.56
CA PRO A 104 -10.69 6.67 -15.01
C PRO A 104 -11.62 6.17 -13.90
N ALA A 105 -12.81 6.77 -13.78
CA ALA A 105 -13.84 6.33 -12.82
C ALA A 105 -14.33 4.88 -13.08
N SER A 106 -14.12 4.36 -14.30
CA SER A 106 -14.43 2.96 -14.67
C SER A 106 -13.51 1.94 -14.00
N ILE A 107 -12.31 2.34 -13.54
CA ILE A 107 -11.42 1.45 -12.78
C ILE A 107 -11.98 1.29 -11.37
N ARG A 108 -12.60 0.14 -11.12
CA ARG A 108 -13.14 -0.19 -9.80
C ARG A 108 -12.00 -0.49 -8.82
N THR A 109 -12.16 -0.02 -7.59
CA THR A 109 -11.18 -0.13 -6.52
C THR A 109 -11.77 -0.87 -5.31
N PHE A 110 -10.94 -1.23 -4.35
CA PHE A 110 -11.40 -1.75 -3.07
C PHE A 110 -12.36 -0.78 -2.35
N GLY A 111 -12.19 0.55 -2.51
CA GLY A 111 -13.14 1.54 -1.96
C GLY A 111 -14.57 1.27 -2.43
N HIS A 112 -14.78 1.00 -3.71
CA HIS A 112 -16.09 0.61 -4.24
C HIS A 112 -16.63 -0.68 -3.60
N ASP A 113 -15.75 -1.68 -3.41
CA ASP A 113 -16.18 -2.99 -2.91
C ASP A 113 -16.56 -2.90 -1.43
N PHE A 114 -15.78 -2.19 -0.62
CA PHE A 114 -16.06 -1.95 0.78
C PHE A 114 -17.32 -1.07 0.96
N ARG A 115 -17.45 0.03 0.21
CA ARG A 115 -18.64 0.88 0.26
C ARG A 115 -19.91 0.13 -0.14
N ALA A 116 -19.84 -0.65 -1.21
CA ALA A 116 -20.99 -1.48 -1.64
C ALA A 116 -21.38 -2.55 -0.61
N ALA A 117 -20.42 -3.00 0.21
CA ALA A 117 -20.66 -3.89 1.32
C ALA A 117 -21.14 -3.17 2.60
N GLY A 118 -21.38 -1.85 2.57
CA GLY A 118 -21.88 -1.07 3.71
C GLY A 118 -20.83 -0.72 4.76
N TYR A 119 -19.55 -0.65 4.38
CA TYR A 119 -18.49 -0.08 5.22
C TYR A 119 -18.46 1.45 5.08
N ALA A 120 -18.22 2.15 6.19
CA ALA A 120 -17.75 3.54 6.10
C ALA A 120 -16.37 3.57 5.47
N THR A 121 -16.15 4.38 4.44
CA THR A 121 -14.89 4.34 3.66
C THR A 121 -14.17 5.68 3.68
N ALA A 122 -12.86 5.66 3.94
CA ALA A 122 -12.05 6.87 3.92
C ALA A 122 -10.68 6.66 3.28
N VAL A 123 -10.13 7.76 2.72
CA VAL A 123 -8.75 7.80 2.22
C VAL A 123 -8.04 9.06 2.67
N THR A 124 -6.77 8.93 3.13
CA THR A 124 -6.00 10.10 3.59
C THR A 124 -4.53 10.03 3.21
N GLY A 125 -3.95 11.14 2.76
CA GLY A 125 -2.54 11.26 2.42
C GLY A 125 -2.26 11.67 0.97
N LYS A 126 -1.55 10.83 0.21
CA LYS A 126 -1.15 11.10 -1.19
C LYS A 126 -2.06 10.35 -2.17
N TRP A 127 -2.85 11.10 -2.96
CA TRP A 127 -3.62 10.54 -4.08
C TRP A 127 -2.77 10.40 -5.34
N GLN A 128 -2.43 11.51 -5.96
CA GLN A 128 -1.58 11.63 -7.16
C GLN A 128 -2.08 10.77 -8.35
N LEU A 129 -3.38 10.74 -8.56
CA LEU A 129 -4.04 10.03 -9.68
C LEU A 129 -4.94 10.97 -10.50
N GLY A 130 -4.74 12.26 -10.36
CA GLY A 130 -5.39 13.38 -11.03
C GLY A 130 -5.35 14.63 -10.17
N LYS A 131 -5.68 15.80 -10.74
CA LYS A 131 -5.70 17.09 -10.06
C LYS A 131 -7.07 17.34 -9.43
N PHE A 132 -7.12 17.85 -8.20
CA PHE A 132 -8.36 18.09 -7.47
C PHE A 132 -9.11 19.35 -7.92
N ASP A 133 -8.42 20.31 -8.51
CA ASP A 133 -9.04 21.49 -9.13
C ASP A 133 -9.81 21.15 -10.41
N GLU A 134 -9.37 20.12 -11.14
CA GLU A 134 -10.07 19.63 -12.34
C GLU A 134 -11.10 18.53 -12.01
N PHE A 135 -10.77 17.66 -11.04
CA PHE A 135 -11.57 16.48 -10.67
C PHE A 135 -11.77 16.40 -9.16
N PRO A 136 -12.63 17.27 -8.59
CA PRO A 136 -12.77 17.39 -7.14
C PRO A 136 -13.33 16.15 -6.44
N ASP A 137 -14.06 15.31 -7.16
CA ASP A 137 -14.76 14.15 -6.60
C ASP A 137 -14.05 12.82 -6.82
N GLN A 138 -12.80 12.83 -7.32
CA GLN A 138 -12.08 11.58 -7.60
C GLN A 138 -12.10 10.55 -6.46
N PRO A 139 -11.83 10.86 -5.18
CA PRO A 139 -11.90 9.85 -4.13
C PRO A 139 -13.31 9.26 -3.97
N ILE A 140 -14.36 10.08 -4.13
CA ILE A 140 -15.76 9.64 -4.07
C ILE A 140 -16.09 8.75 -5.27
N GLU A 141 -15.67 9.13 -6.47
CA GLU A 141 -15.80 8.33 -7.69
C GLU A 141 -15.10 6.97 -7.58
N HIS A 142 -14.06 6.88 -6.74
CA HIS A 142 -13.34 5.64 -6.48
C HIS A 142 -13.74 4.95 -5.17
N GLY A 143 -14.90 5.29 -4.60
CA GLY A 143 -15.55 4.54 -3.53
C GLY A 143 -15.19 4.98 -2.11
N PHE A 144 -14.65 6.16 -1.90
CA PHE A 144 -14.38 6.69 -0.57
C PHE A 144 -15.38 7.80 -0.21
N ASP A 145 -16.04 7.68 0.94
CA ASP A 145 -17.03 8.63 1.41
C ASP A 145 -16.41 9.92 1.95
N GLU A 146 -15.23 9.79 2.59
CA GLU A 146 -14.50 10.89 3.20
C GLU A 146 -13.02 10.86 2.79
N TYR A 147 -12.39 12.04 2.70
CA TYR A 147 -10.97 12.10 2.34
C TYR A 147 -10.26 13.35 2.84
N CYS A 148 -8.94 13.20 3.11
CA CYS A 148 -8.02 14.30 3.41
C CYS A 148 -6.72 14.07 2.65
N MET A 149 -6.48 14.81 1.56
CA MET A 149 -5.44 14.49 0.58
C MET A 149 -4.49 15.66 0.35
N TRP A 150 -3.22 15.36 0.12
CA TRP A 150 -2.32 16.32 -0.49
C TRP A 150 -2.78 16.66 -1.90
N THR A 151 -2.87 17.97 -2.22
CA THR A 151 -3.37 18.41 -3.54
C THR A 151 -2.46 18.05 -4.72
N TRP A 152 -1.19 17.68 -4.47
CA TRP A 152 -0.16 17.38 -5.47
C TRP A 152 0.11 18.56 -6.41
N VAL A 153 -0.72 18.76 -7.44
CA VAL A 153 -0.77 19.92 -8.31
C VAL A 153 -2.14 20.56 -8.16
N TYR A 154 -2.19 21.88 -7.99
CA TYR A 154 -3.42 22.65 -7.89
C TYR A 154 -3.25 23.91 -8.73
N GLY A 155 -4.04 24.07 -9.77
CA GLY A 155 -3.71 24.95 -10.90
C GLY A 155 -2.41 24.46 -11.53
N ASP A 156 -1.52 25.39 -11.88
CA ASP A 156 -0.24 25.09 -12.53
C ASP A 156 0.91 24.82 -11.56
N GLN A 157 0.66 24.89 -10.25
CA GLN A 157 1.70 24.82 -9.23
C GLN A 157 1.68 23.50 -8.47
N LYS A 158 2.87 22.90 -8.30
CA LYS A 158 3.07 21.78 -7.37
C LYS A 158 3.04 22.31 -5.95
N SER A 159 2.11 21.81 -5.13
CA SER A 159 1.98 22.17 -3.72
C SER A 159 2.98 21.41 -2.85
N SER A 160 3.32 21.97 -1.69
CA SER A 160 4.08 21.27 -0.67
C SER A 160 3.22 20.17 -0.02
N ARG A 161 3.86 19.04 0.28
CA ARG A 161 3.24 17.93 1.03
C ARG A 161 3.63 17.93 2.50
N TYR A 162 4.67 18.68 2.86
CA TYR A 162 5.23 18.74 4.20
C TYR A 162 4.92 20.09 4.86
N TYR A 163 5.87 20.97 5.01
CA TYR A 163 5.64 22.29 5.59
C TYR A 163 4.85 23.19 4.64
N LYS A 164 3.99 24.04 5.20
CA LYS A 164 3.06 24.91 4.43
C LYS A 164 2.25 24.09 3.42
N PRO A 165 1.59 23.02 3.88
CA PRO A 165 0.92 22.08 2.98
C PRO A 165 -0.32 22.71 2.35
N LYS A 166 -0.66 22.27 1.13
CA LYS A 166 -1.98 22.49 0.56
C LYS A 166 -2.74 21.18 0.54
N ILE A 167 -3.83 21.14 1.31
CA ILE A 167 -4.64 19.94 1.58
C ILE A 167 -6.01 20.08 0.93
N TYR A 168 -6.52 18.99 0.39
CA TYR A 168 -7.89 18.88 -0.11
C TYR A 168 -8.67 17.94 0.80
N HIS A 169 -9.56 18.52 1.61
CA HIS A 169 -10.32 17.81 2.62
C HIS A 169 -11.82 17.92 2.34
N ASN A 170 -12.45 16.83 1.94
CA ASN A 170 -13.89 16.78 1.68
C ASN A 170 -14.38 17.98 0.85
N ARG A 171 -13.82 18.17 -0.36
CA ARG A 171 -14.10 19.29 -1.30
C ARG A 171 -13.64 20.67 -0.84
N LYS A 172 -12.91 20.79 0.27
CA LYS A 172 -12.39 22.07 0.76
C LYS A 172 -10.87 22.13 0.65
N VAL A 173 -10.35 23.22 0.14
CA VAL A 173 -8.91 23.50 0.14
C VAL A 173 -8.52 24.10 1.47
N ILE A 174 -7.53 23.52 2.13
CA ILE A 174 -6.89 24.03 3.34
C ILE A 174 -5.46 24.42 2.96
N ASN A 175 -5.11 25.69 3.20
CA ASN A 175 -3.74 26.17 3.07
C ASN A 175 -3.14 26.20 4.47
N GLY A 176 -2.19 25.30 4.74
CA GLY A 176 -1.48 25.24 6.01
C GLY A 176 -0.52 26.42 6.18
N GLY A 177 -0.29 26.83 7.42
CA GLY A 177 0.69 27.84 7.81
C GLY A 177 2.14 27.35 7.67
N GLU A 178 3.10 28.24 7.86
CA GLU A 178 4.55 27.97 7.69
C GLU A 178 5.06 26.80 8.55
N ARG A 179 4.48 26.60 9.73
CA ARG A 179 4.89 25.55 10.68
C ARG A 179 4.02 24.29 10.61
N ASP A 180 2.92 24.34 9.86
CA ASP A 180 2.03 23.21 9.73
C ASP A 180 2.68 22.12 8.90
N PHE A 181 2.51 20.89 9.34
CA PHE A 181 3.11 19.71 8.71
C PHE A 181 2.02 18.82 8.10
N GLY A 182 2.06 18.63 6.79
CA GLY A 182 1.00 17.92 6.06
C GLY A 182 0.69 16.52 6.59
N PRO A 183 1.69 15.69 6.96
CA PRO A 183 1.44 14.39 7.57
C PRO A 183 0.59 14.45 8.86
N ASP A 184 0.63 15.56 9.64
CA ASP A 184 -0.23 15.71 10.81
C ASP A 184 -1.71 15.81 10.40
N TYR A 185 -2.04 16.59 9.37
CA TYR A 185 -3.42 16.67 8.84
C TYR A 185 -3.95 15.31 8.42
N PHE A 186 -3.14 14.51 7.74
CA PHE A 186 -3.54 13.18 7.29
C PHE A 186 -3.73 12.21 8.45
N HIS A 187 -2.86 12.30 9.45
CA HIS A 187 -2.92 11.47 10.64
C HIS A 187 -4.10 11.84 11.53
N ASP A 188 -4.30 13.12 11.80
CA ASP A 188 -5.42 13.61 12.62
C ASP A 188 -6.77 13.23 11.99
N PHE A 189 -6.87 13.35 10.65
CA PHE A 189 -8.04 12.85 9.92
C PHE A 189 -8.25 11.35 10.12
N ALA A 190 -7.19 10.53 10.02
CA ALA A 190 -7.28 9.07 10.22
C ALA A 190 -7.77 8.73 11.63
N LEU A 191 -7.25 9.42 12.65
CA LEU A 191 -7.65 9.21 14.04
C LEU A 191 -9.09 9.66 14.30
N ASP A 192 -9.48 10.84 13.78
CA ASP A 192 -10.86 11.35 13.88
C ASP A 192 -11.86 10.40 13.19
N PHE A 193 -11.50 9.89 11.99
CA PHE A 193 -12.33 8.91 11.29
C PHE A 193 -12.54 7.64 12.12
N ILE A 194 -11.48 7.08 12.73
CA ILE A 194 -11.58 5.91 13.61
C ILE A 194 -12.49 6.23 14.81
N ASP A 195 -12.33 7.40 15.45
CA ASP A 195 -13.13 7.82 16.61
C ASP A 195 -14.62 7.93 16.28
N ARG A 196 -14.95 8.54 15.15
CA ARG A 196 -16.36 8.69 14.69
C ARG A 196 -16.96 7.37 14.24
N LYS A 197 -16.17 6.48 13.61
CA LYS A 197 -16.63 5.23 13.01
C LYS A 197 -16.40 3.99 13.90
N LYS A 198 -15.98 4.17 15.15
CA LYS A 198 -15.71 3.05 16.07
C LYS A 198 -16.90 2.11 16.30
N ASN A 199 -18.12 2.53 15.99
CA ASN A 199 -19.34 1.75 16.20
C ASN A 199 -19.93 1.09 14.93
N GLU A 200 -19.28 1.21 13.80
CA GLU A 200 -19.67 0.61 12.51
C GLU A 200 -18.44 0.04 11.80
N PRO A 201 -18.57 -0.94 10.90
CA PRO A 201 -17.43 -1.44 10.13
C PRO A 201 -16.88 -0.34 9.23
N PHE A 202 -15.55 -0.19 9.19
CA PHE A 202 -14.90 0.83 8.38
C PHE A 202 -13.71 0.27 7.58
N PHE A 203 -13.45 0.93 6.46
CA PHE A 203 -12.28 0.74 5.62
C PHE A 203 -11.52 2.06 5.50
N LEU A 204 -10.26 2.07 5.92
CA LEU A 204 -9.36 3.21 5.80
C LEU A 204 -8.18 2.86 4.89
N TYR A 205 -8.03 3.57 3.78
CA TYR A 205 -6.81 3.55 2.98
C TYR A 205 -5.96 4.77 3.32
N TYR A 206 -4.73 4.52 3.82
CA TYR A 206 -3.80 5.57 4.22
C TYR A 206 -2.52 5.53 3.35
N PRO A 207 -2.58 5.99 2.08
CA PRO A 207 -1.40 6.20 1.25
C PRO A 207 -0.63 7.42 1.76
N MET A 208 0.36 7.20 2.62
CA MET A 208 1.14 8.26 3.25
C MET A 208 1.89 9.12 2.22
N ALA A 209 2.17 10.39 2.56
CA ALA A 209 3.13 11.23 1.85
C ALA A 209 4.58 10.99 2.35
N LEU A 210 4.74 10.42 3.53
CA LEU A 210 6.00 9.98 4.13
C LEU A 210 6.46 8.68 3.42
N VAL A 211 7.71 8.51 3.07
CA VAL A 211 8.93 9.27 3.35
C VAL A 211 9.55 9.85 2.07
N HIS A 212 8.73 10.20 1.10
CA HIS A 212 9.15 10.72 -0.22
C HIS A 212 9.89 12.04 -0.12
N SER A 213 10.82 12.31 -1.02
CA SER A 213 11.50 13.61 -1.14
C SER A 213 10.51 14.80 -1.37
N PRO A 214 10.83 16.04 -0.97
CA PRO A 214 12.09 16.46 -0.37
C PRO A 214 12.27 15.89 1.03
N PHE A 215 13.51 15.50 1.38
CA PHE A 215 13.80 15.00 2.71
C PHE A 215 13.87 16.15 3.68
N VAL A 216 13.01 16.11 4.69
CA VAL A 216 12.83 17.18 5.68
C VAL A 216 13.01 16.62 7.10
N HIS A 217 13.23 17.50 8.05
CA HIS A 217 13.16 17.15 9.48
C HIS A 217 11.72 17.37 9.96
N PRO A 218 10.97 16.30 10.31
CA PRO A 218 9.62 16.44 10.87
C PRO A 218 9.64 17.21 12.19
N PRO A 219 8.50 17.81 12.61
CA PRO A 219 8.40 18.50 13.88
C PRO A 219 8.49 17.51 15.06
N LYS A 220 8.91 18.00 16.25
CA LYS A 220 8.90 17.22 17.52
C LYS A 220 9.80 15.98 17.52
N LEU A 221 10.82 15.92 16.66
CA LEU A 221 11.75 14.78 16.61
C LEU A 221 12.45 14.49 17.93
N GLU A 222 12.74 15.54 18.72
CA GLU A 222 13.39 15.42 20.04
C GLU A 222 12.56 14.60 21.04
N LYS A 223 11.24 14.45 20.79
CA LYS A 223 10.32 13.65 21.61
C LYS A 223 10.15 12.22 21.11
N LEU A 224 10.68 11.93 19.92
CA LEU A 224 10.64 10.60 19.30
C LEU A 224 11.90 9.80 19.66
N ALA A 225 11.87 8.49 19.45
CA ALA A 225 13.02 7.63 19.71
C ALA A 225 14.29 8.17 19.03
N ARG A 226 15.39 8.29 19.77
CA ARG A 226 16.66 8.77 19.22
C ARG A 226 17.13 7.76 18.17
N THR A 227 17.20 8.23 16.92
CA THR A 227 17.93 7.54 15.88
C THR A 227 19.42 7.82 16.13
N ASN A 228 20.18 6.78 16.48
CA ASN A 228 21.63 6.88 16.60
C ASN A 228 22.24 6.87 15.18
N PHE A 229 22.12 7.99 14.48
CA PHE A 229 22.80 8.12 13.19
C PHE A 229 24.31 8.13 13.41
N ARG A 230 24.98 7.38 12.55
CA ARG A 230 26.44 7.36 12.50
C ARG A 230 26.94 8.62 11.81
N ASP A 231 28.11 9.11 12.23
CA ASP A 231 28.71 10.34 11.69
C ASP A 231 29.09 10.23 10.20
N ASP A 232 29.11 8.98 9.65
CA ASP A 232 29.46 8.71 8.24
C ASP A 232 28.26 8.80 7.26
N LEU A 233 27.04 9.15 7.74
CA LEU A 233 25.86 9.27 6.90
C LEU A 233 25.73 10.66 6.27
N ASP A 234 25.29 10.70 5.01
CA ASP A 234 25.00 11.96 4.34
C ASP A 234 23.70 12.62 4.87
N LYS A 235 23.58 13.95 4.68
CA LYS A 235 22.47 14.75 5.19
C LYS A 235 21.09 14.27 4.69
N GLN A 236 21.00 13.75 3.47
CA GLN A 236 19.73 13.27 2.92
C GLN A 236 19.31 11.95 3.58
N THR A 237 20.26 11.04 3.80
CA THR A 237 20.03 9.78 4.51
C THR A 237 19.62 10.04 5.97
N ILE A 238 20.23 11.03 6.65
CA ILE A 238 19.82 11.44 8.00
C ILE A 238 18.40 11.99 8.01
N ALA A 239 18.07 12.94 7.12
CA ALA A 239 16.72 13.51 7.03
C ALA A 239 15.67 12.45 6.67
N PHE A 240 15.98 11.53 5.77
CA PHE A 240 15.14 10.38 5.44
C PHE A 240 14.89 9.48 6.67
N GLY A 241 15.92 9.20 7.46
CA GLY A 241 15.78 8.44 8.71
C GLY A 241 14.90 9.15 9.74
N HIS A 242 14.98 10.48 9.86
CA HIS A 242 14.05 11.26 10.69
C HIS A 242 12.60 11.11 10.21
N MET A 243 12.36 11.11 8.89
CA MET A 243 11.03 10.88 8.33
C MET A 243 10.53 9.45 8.58
N ILE A 244 11.41 8.44 8.55
CA ILE A 244 11.07 7.06 8.93
C ILE A 244 10.65 6.99 10.41
N THR A 245 11.42 7.61 11.31
CA THR A 245 11.08 7.68 12.75
C THR A 245 9.71 8.32 12.96
N TYR A 246 9.42 9.39 12.23
CA TYR A 246 8.11 10.05 12.31
C TYR A 246 6.98 9.19 11.74
N MET A 247 7.21 8.51 10.62
CA MET A 247 6.27 7.55 10.03
C MET A 247 5.95 6.41 11.01
N ASP A 248 6.96 5.85 11.64
CA ASP A 248 6.81 4.79 12.64
C ASP A 248 5.97 5.27 13.84
N HIS A 249 6.20 6.50 14.32
CA HIS A 249 5.39 7.12 15.37
C HIS A 249 3.91 7.27 14.96
N VAL A 250 3.65 7.73 13.74
CA VAL A 250 2.29 7.86 13.18
C VAL A 250 1.58 6.50 13.15
N VAL A 251 2.26 5.44 12.70
CA VAL A 251 1.71 4.08 12.72
C VAL A 251 1.44 3.62 14.16
N GLY A 252 2.39 3.82 15.07
CA GLY A 252 2.23 3.49 16.49
C GLY A 252 1.04 4.20 17.14
N SER A 253 0.84 5.48 16.82
CA SER A 253 -0.30 6.29 17.30
C SER A 253 -1.64 5.70 16.81
N LEU A 254 -1.72 5.29 15.53
CA LEU A 254 -2.91 4.65 14.96
C LEU A 254 -3.23 3.31 15.65
N LEU A 255 -2.22 2.44 15.83
CA LEU A 255 -2.41 1.16 16.54
C LEU A 255 -2.87 1.37 17.98
N ASN A 256 -2.32 2.37 18.66
CA ASN A 256 -2.73 2.73 20.02
C ASN A 256 -4.17 3.28 20.07
N ARG A 257 -4.62 4.01 19.02
CA ARG A 257 -6.00 4.48 18.91
C ARG A 257 -6.98 3.30 18.78
N LEU A 258 -6.64 2.28 18.01
CA LEU A 258 -7.44 1.05 17.91
C LEU A 258 -7.54 0.34 19.27
N LYS A 259 -6.40 0.18 19.97
CA LYS A 259 -6.38 -0.42 21.33
C LYS A 259 -7.22 0.40 22.32
N LYS A 260 -7.16 1.74 22.27
CA LYS A 260 -7.95 2.63 23.14
C LYS A 260 -9.47 2.44 23.01
N HIS A 261 -9.93 2.02 21.84
CA HIS A 261 -11.33 1.77 21.53
C HIS A 261 -11.71 0.29 21.53
N ASP A 262 -10.83 -0.61 21.97
CA ASP A 262 -11.02 -2.06 21.94
C ASP A 262 -11.34 -2.61 20.52
N LEU A 263 -10.81 -1.92 19.49
CA LEU A 263 -10.99 -2.28 18.08
C LEU A 263 -9.85 -3.16 17.52
N ASP A 264 -8.75 -3.29 18.23
CA ASP A 264 -7.54 -3.99 17.76
C ASP A 264 -7.82 -5.46 17.41
N LYS A 265 -8.67 -6.15 18.20
CA LYS A 265 -9.06 -7.55 17.95
C LYS A 265 -10.04 -7.72 16.78
N ASN A 266 -10.65 -6.63 16.32
CA ASN A 266 -11.57 -6.64 15.18
C ASN A 266 -11.09 -5.74 14.04
N THR A 267 -9.79 -5.53 13.89
CA THR A 267 -9.22 -4.70 12.84
C THR A 267 -8.00 -5.36 12.22
N LEU A 268 -8.07 -5.62 10.91
CA LEU A 268 -6.89 -5.94 10.11
C LEU A 268 -6.15 -4.66 9.75
N VAL A 269 -4.87 -4.57 10.10
CA VAL A 269 -3.98 -3.49 9.66
C VAL A 269 -2.88 -4.07 8.77
N LEU A 270 -2.79 -3.60 7.53
CA LEU A 270 -1.67 -3.87 6.62
C LEU A 270 -0.78 -2.63 6.53
N PHE A 271 0.53 -2.83 6.60
CA PHE A 271 1.53 -1.80 6.31
C PHE A 271 2.44 -2.25 5.17
N THR A 272 2.66 -1.39 4.17
CA THR A 272 3.54 -1.66 3.03
C THR A 272 4.22 -0.38 2.51
N GLY A 273 5.19 -0.52 1.59
CA GLY A 273 5.71 0.58 0.76
C GLY A 273 5.13 0.56 -0.64
N ASP A 274 5.11 1.69 -1.35
CA ASP A 274 4.61 1.73 -2.73
C ASP A 274 5.68 1.41 -3.79
N ASN A 275 6.94 1.56 -3.47
CA ASN A 275 8.12 1.17 -4.27
C ASN A 275 9.37 1.22 -3.41
N GLY A 276 10.48 0.78 -3.96
CA GLY A 276 11.77 0.85 -3.29
C GLY A 276 12.21 2.26 -2.91
N THR A 277 13.18 2.35 -2.01
CA THR A 277 13.75 3.59 -1.48
C THR A 277 14.28 4.50 -2.59
N HIS A 278 14.18 5.81 -2.39
CA HIS A 278 14.64 6.83 -3.33
C HIS A 278 16.14 6.67 -3.65
N LYS A 279 16.50 6.83 -4.92
CA LYS A 279 17.87 6.58 -5.46
C LYS A 279 19.01 7.40 -4.82
N ASN A 280 18.72 8.49 -4.13
CA ASN A 280 19.72 9.30 -3.43
C ASN A 280 20.04 8.80 -2.02
N ILE A 281 19.27 7.84 -1.51
CA ILE A 281 19.44 7.30 -0.17
C ILE A 281 20.28 6.03 -0.24
N THR A 282 21.15 5.85 0.75
CA THR A 282 21.90 4.60 0.93
C THR A 282 21.51 4.01 2.28
N SER A 283 20.73 2.94 2.24
CA SER A 283 20.35 2.15 3.42
C SER A 283 21.44 1.17 3.81
N HIS A 284 21.54 0.82 5.09
CA HIS A 284 22.52 -0.13 5.58
C HIS A 284 21.85 -1.38 6.13
N LEU A 285 22.32 -2.52 5.64
CA LEU A 285 22.01 -3.86 6.13
C LEU A 285 23.29 -4.51 6.66
N PRO A 286 23.25 -5.59 7.45
CA PRO A 286 24.46 -6.30 7.85
C PRO A 286 25.30 -6.70 6.66
N GLY A 287 26.52 -6.13 6.55
CA GLY A 287 27.47 -6.39 5.47
C GLY A 287 27.16 -5.74 4.12
N LEU A 288 26.12 -4.89 4.01
CA LEU A 288 25.72 -4.27 2.74
C LEU A 288 25.31 -2.80 2.91
N LYS A 289 25.92 -1.91 2.13
CA LYS A 289 25.42 -0.56 1.86
C LYS A 289 24.58 -0.62 0.57
N LEU A 290 23.27 -0.45 0.69
CA LEU A 290 22.34 -0.59 -0.42
C LEU A 290 21.85 0.78 -0.89
N LYS A 291 22.16 1.13 -2.12
CA LYS A 291 21.62 2.33 -2.77
C LYS A 291 20.15 2.10 -3.14
N GLY A 292 19.29 3.07 -2.89
CA GLY A 292 17.89 3.00 -3.23
C GLY A 292 17.64 2.76 -4.72
N GLY A 293 16.62 1.94 -5.02
CA GLY A 293 16.34 1.44 -6.35
C GLY A 293 15.06 1.98 -7.00
N LYS A 294 14.41 3.01 -6.42
CA LYS A 294 13.19 3.60 -7.02
C LYS A 294 13.35 3.86 -8.51
N GLY A 295 12.38 3.41 -9.31
CA GLY A 295 12.39 3.58 -10.77
C GLY A 295 13.31 2.61 -11.50
N THR A 296 13.86 1.57 -10.86
CA THR A 296 14.68 0.55 -11.49
C THR A 296 14.01 -0.83 -11.45
N MET A 297 14.29 -1.65 -12.48
CA MET A 297 13.77 -3.02 -12.61
C MET A 297 14.66 -4.00 -11.82
N THR A 298 14.86 -3.72 -10.52
CA THR A 298 15.73 -4.47 -9.60
C THR A 298 14.98 -4.85 -8.33
N GLU A 299 15.58 -5.71 -7.49
CA GLU A 299 15.05 -6.02 -6.15
C GLU A 299 14.92 -4.73 -5.31
N ALA A 300 15.93 -3.86 -5.33
CA ALA A 300 15.89 -2.59 -4.60
C ALA A 300 14.81 -1.62 -5.11
N GLY A 301 14.33 -1.79 -6.34
CA GLY A 301 13.24 -0.99 -6.91
C GLY A 301 11.85 -1.48 -6.54
N SER A 302 11.69 -2.79 -6.34
CA SER A 302 10.37 -3.44 -6.29
C SER A 302 10.08 -4.18 -5.00
N ARG A 303 11.08 -4.59 -4.22
CA ARG A 303 10.85 -5.28 -2.94
C ARG A 303 10.50 -4.25 -1.85
N VAL A 304 9.32 -4.42 -1.26
CA VAL A 304 8.76 -3.51 -0.26
C VAL A 304 8.47 -4.26 1.05
N PRO A 305 8.39 -3.57 2.21
CA PRO A 305 7.91 -4.21 3.42
C PRO A 305 6.43 -4.59 3.28
N LEU A 306 6.02 -5.67 3.91
CA LEU A 306 4.61 -6.01 4.11
C LEU A 306 4.43 -6.64 5.47
N LEU A 307 3.71 -5.93 6.34
CA LEU A 307 3.34 -6.36 7.67
C LEU A 307 1.82 -6.48 7.75
N ALA A 308 1.32 -7.51 8.41
CA ALA A 308 -0.10 -7.71 8.69
C ALA A 308 -0.29 -7.90 10.18
N TRP A 309 -1.19 -7.11 10.78
CA TRP A 309 -1.46 -7.13 12.20
C TRP A 309 -2.95 -7.23 12.47
N TRP A 310 -3.34 -8.23 13.26
CA TRP A 310 -4.72 -8.45 13.70
C TRP A 310 -4.69 -9.35 14.93
N PRO A 311 -4.56 -8.76 16.12
CA PRO A 311 -4.44 -9.51 17.38
C PRO A 311 -5.59 -10.50 17.60
N GLY A 312 -5.26 -11.72 17.98
CA GLY A 312 -6.22 -12.80 18.21
C GLY A 312 -6.65 -13.55 16.94
N THR A 313 -6.42 -13.02 15.75
CA THR A 313 -6.75 -13.67 14.46
C THR A 313 -5.48 -14.11 13.72
N ILE A 314 -4.51 -13.23 13.57
CA ILE A 314 -3.24 -13.56 12.92
C ILE A 314 -2.27 -14.14 13.97
N ARG A 315 -1.71 -15.31 13.68
CA ARG A 315 -0.61 -15.88 14.47
C ARG A 315 0.70 -15.19 14.09
N PRO A 316 1.46 -14.66 15.06
CA PRO A 316 2.74 -14.03 14.78
C PRO A 316 3.69 -14.94 14.03
N GLY A 317 4.49 -14.37 13.12
CA GLY A 317 5.47 -15.15 12.37
C GLY A 317 6.04 -14.45 11.15
N VAL A 318 6.84 -15.20 10.40
CA VAL A 318 7.46 -14.76 9.16
C VAL A 318 6.96 -15.66 8.02
N ARG A 319 6.66 -15.06 6.88
CA ARG A 319 6.26 -15.76 5.65
C ARG A 319 7.29 -15.51 4.56
N ASP A 320 7.79 -16.60 3.99
CA ASP A 320 8.73 -16.55 2.86
C ASP A 320 8.01 -16.64 1.51
N GLU A 321 6.70 -16.88 1.50
CA GLU A 321 5.89 -16.91 0.31
C GLU A 321 5.82 -15.52 -0.34
N PHE A 322 5.62 -15.52 -1.67
CA PHE A 322 5.45 -14.28 -2.40
C PHE A 322 4.11 -13.61 -2.10
N PHE A 323 4.16 -12.28 -2.02
CA PHE A 323 3.02 -11.39 -2.04
C PHE A 323 3.29 -10.25 -3.02
N CYS A 324 2.43 -10.03 -3.99
CA CYS A 324 2.48 -8.85 -4.85
C CYS A 324 1.37 -7.89 -4.42
N LEU A 325 1.59 -6.58 -4.49
CA LEU A 325 0.56 -5.63 -4.03
C LEU A 325 -0.74 -5.68 -4.86
N VAL A 326 -0.72 -6.31 -6.02
CA VAL A 326 -1.95 -6.66 -6.77
C VAL A 326 -2.87 -7.61 -5.99
N ASP A 327 -2.31 -8.38 -5.03
CA ASP A 327 -3.03 -9.35 -4.20
C ASP A 327 -3.76 -8.72 -3.01
N VAL A 328 -3.44 -7.46 -2.68
CA VAL A 328 -4.03 -6.78 -1.51
C VAL A 328 -5.55 -6.73 -1.62
N LEU A 329 -6.07 -6.24 -2.75
CA LEU A 329 -7.52 -6.11 -2.94
C LEU A 329 -8.27 -7.45 -2.73
N PRO A 330 -7.98 -8.54 -3.47
CA PRO A 330 -8.72 -9.79 -3.28
C PRO A 330 -8.49 -10.42 -1.90
N THR A 331 -7.36 -10.14 -1.25
CA THR A 331 -7.07 -10.66 0.10
C THR A 331 -7.88 -9.93 1.16
N VAL A 332 -7.86 -8.58 1.18
CA VAL A 332 -8.57 -7.81 2.21
C VAL A 332 -10.09 -7.91 2.06
N THR A 333 -10.59 -7.95 0.82
CA THR A 333 -12.03 -8.16 0.59
C THR A 333 -12.48 -9.54 1.05
N SER A 334 -11.69 -10.58 0.80
CA SER A 334 -11.99 -11.94 1.28
C SER A 334 -12.00 -12.01 2.82
N LEU A 335 -11.04 -11.39 3.50
CA LEU A 335 -10.99 -11.33 4.96
C LEU A 335 -12.15 -10.54 5.57
N ALA A 336 -12.69 -9.57 4.84
CA ALA A 336 -13.88 -8.81 5.20
C ALA A 336 -15.20 -9.52 4.82
N GLY A 337 -15.15 -10.74 4.30
CA GLY A 337 -16.33 -11.49 3.84
C GLY A 337 -16.95 -10.93 2.55
N ILE A 338 -16.24 -10.07 1.82
CA ILE A 338 -16.71 -9.43 0.58
C ILE A 338 -16.35 -10.29 -0.62
N ARG A 339 -17.36 -10.77 -1.34
CA ARG A 339 -17.17 -11.51 -2.58
C ARG A 339 -16.99 -10.56 -3.76
N LEU A 340 -15.84 -10.68 -4.45
CA LEU A 340 -15.63 -9.95 -5.71
C LEU A 340 -16.46 -10.59 -6.83
N ASN A 341 -17.20 -9.77 -7.56
CA ASN A 341 -18.01 -10.18 -8.73
C ASN A 341 -17.37 -9.78 -10.05
N ARG A 342 -16.08 -9.45 -10.04
CA ARG A 342 -15.27 -9.09 -11.21
C ARG A 342 -13.94 -9.85 -11.24
N LYS A 343 -13.35 -9.96 -12.42
CA LYS A 343 -12.00 -10.51 -12.58
C LYS A 343 -10.96 -9.49 -12.06
N VAL A 344 -9.98 -10.00 -11.33
CA VAL A 344 -8.78 -9.30 -10.90
C VAL A 344 -7.55 -10.14 -11.23
N ASP A 345 -6.37 -9.52 -11.32
CA ASP A 345 -5.11 -10.24 -11.58
C ASP A 345 -4.48 -10.77 -10.28
N GLY A 346 -4.86 -10.17 -9.16
CA GLY A 346 -4.38 -10.56 -7.84
C GLY A 346 -4.95 -11.90 -7.37
N LEU A 347 -4.18 -12.58 -6.53
CA LEU A 347 -4.60 -13.81 -5.83
C LEU A 347 -5.14 -13.46 -4.45
N ASN A 348 -6.15 -14.21 -4.01
CA ASN A 348 -6.58 -14.18 -2.62
C ASN A 348 -5.57 -14.98 -1.77
N LEU A 349 -4.84 -14.28 -0.93
CA LEU A 349 -3.81 -14.84 -0.04
C LEU A 349 -4.23 -14.80 1.45
N ALA A 350 -5.53 -14.73 1.74
CA ALA A 350 -6.07 -14.68 3.09
C ALA A 350 -5.61 -15.85 3.97
N HIS A 351 -5.42 -17.04 3.38
CA HIS A 351 -4.95 -18.24 4.07
C HIS A 351 -3.56 -18.07 4.73
N HIS A 352 -2.71 -17.18 4.23
CA HIS A 352 -1.44 -16.86 4.89
C HIS A 352 -1.64 -16.12 6.22
N LEU A 353 -2.73 -15.37 6.34
CA LEU A 353 -3.05 -14.56 7.52
C LEU A 353 -3.85 -15.34 8.57
N THR A 354 -4.83 -16.13 8.14
CA THR A 354 -5.78 -16.80 9.05
C THR A 354 -5.64 -18.32 9.09
N GLY A 355 -4.77 -18.88 8.24
CA GLY A 355 -4.64 -20.33 8.08
C GLY A 355 -5.67 -20.88 7.10
N GLY A 356 -5.71 -22.20 6.99
CA GLY A 356 -6.60 -22.89 6.06
C GLY A 356 -6.00 -23.15 4.67
N PRO A 357 -6.77 -23.72 3.75
CA PRO A 357 -6.30 -24.02 2.39
C PRO A 357 -6.27 -22.78 1.53
N GLY A 358 -5.32 -22.70 0.60
CA GLY A 358 -5.21 -21.63 -0.37
C GLY A 358 -4.11 -21.88 -1.39
N LYS A 359 -4.14 -21.09 -2.47
CA LYS A 359 -3.13 -21.17 -3.53
C LYS A 359 -2.04 -20.15 -3.26
N ASN A 360 -0.80 -20.60 -3.12
CA ASN A 360 0.36 -19.74 -2.98
C ASN A 360 0.70 -19.03 -4.30
N ARG A 361 1.30 -17.86 -4.19
CA ARG A 361 1.92 -17.18 -5.32
C ARG A 361 3.31 -17.77 -5.57
N GLU A 362 3.53 -18.36 -6.73
CA GLU A 362 4.81 -18.98 -7.08
C GLU A 362 5.82 -18.01 -7.69
N HIS A 363 5.34 -16.88 -8.22
CA HIS A 363 6.16 -15.89 -8.90
C HIS A 363 5.51 -14.51 -8.82
N VAL A 364 6.31 -13.47 -8.98
CA VAL A 364 5.85 -12.09 -9.13
C VAL A 364 6.13 -11.58 -10.53
N LEU A 365 5.22 -10.76 -11.03
CA LEU A 365 5.26 -10.13 -12.34
C LEU A 365 5.29 -8.62 -12.13
N ILE A 366 6.32 -7.95 -12.62
CA ILE A 366 6.53 -6.51 -12.42
C ILE A 366 6.66 -5.83 -13.78
N ASN A 367 5.91 -4.73 -13.92
CA ASN A 367 6.00 -3.84 -15.07
C ASN A 367 6.28 -2.40 -14.63
N TYR A 368 7.16 -1.73 -15.35
CA TYR A 368 7.38 -0.30 -15.24
C TYR A 368 7.78 0.27 -16.59
N GLY A 369 7.03 1.23 -17.07
CA GLY A 369 7.23 1.76 -18.42
C GLY A 369 7.11 0.67 -19.47
N ARG A 370 8.18 0.50 -20.26
CA ARG A 370 8.30 -0.58 -21.25
C ARG A 370 9.00 -1.81 -20.68
N GLY A 371 9.52 -1.73 -19.45
CA GLY A 371 10.26 -2.83 -18.82
C GLY A 371 9.34 -3.83 -18.14
N TYR A 372 9.71 -5.09 -18.22
CA TYR A 372 9.05 -6.22 -17.57
C TYR A 372 10.07 -7.15 -16.93
N PHE A 373 9.73 -7.71 -15.80
CA PHE A 373 10.42 -8.89 -15.30
C PHE A 373 9.44 -9.87 -14.63
N VAL A 374 9.86 -11.13 -14.59
CA VAL A 374 9.27 -12.18 -13.76
C VAL A 374 10.32 -12.71 -12.80
N ARG A 375 9.92 -12.99 -11.55
CA ARG A 375 10.79 -13.53 -10.51
C ARG A 375 10.13 -14.71 -9.81
N ASP A 376 10.84 -15.83 -9.67
CA ASP A 376 10.52 -16.93 -8.76
C ASP A 376 11.42 -16.87 -7.51
N LYS A 377 11.40 -17.88 -6.65
CA LYS A 377 12.17 -17.91 -5.39
C LYS A 377 13.68 -17.67 -5.57
N ARG A 378 14.24 -18.01 -6.71
CA ARG A 378 15.68 -17.92 -6.95
C ARG A 378 16.04 -17.02 -8.13
N PHE A 379 15.28 -17.10 -9.22
CA PHE A 379 15.66 -16.46 -10.47
C PHE A 379 14.74 -15.30 -10.83
N ARG A 380 15.33 -14.25 -11.42
CA ARG A 380 14.59 -13.19 -12.09
C ARG A 380 15.00 -13.14 -13.56
N LEU A 381 14.01 -13.16 -14.45
CA LEU A 381 14.19 -12.97 -15.89
C LEU A 381 13.64 -11.60 -16.29
N ASN A 382 14.48 -10.76 -16.84
CA ASN A 382 14.08 -9.49 -17.41
C ASN A 382 13.74 -9.63 -18.90
N GLN A 383 12.98 -8.67 -19.42
CA GLN A 383 12.55 -8.61 -20.84
C GLN A 383 13.75 -8.58 -21.81
N ASP A 384 14.92 -8.07 -21.42
CA ASP A 384 16.14 -8.09 -22.21
C ASP A 384 16.81 -9.48 -22.29
N GLY A 385 16.16 -10.51 -21.75
CA GLY A 385 16.64 -11.89 -21.73
C GLY A 385 17.69 -12.17 -20.67
N LYS A 386 18.08 -11.22 -19.83
CA LYS A 386 19.04 -11.47 -18.74
C LYS A 386 18.36 -12.24 -17.61
N LEU A 387 18.94 -13.39 -17.29
CA LEU A 387 18.54 -14.19 -16.13
C LEU A 387 19.49 -13.86 -14.97
N TYR A 388 18.90 -13.44 -13.85
CA TYR A 388 19.64 -13.16 -12.61
C TYR A 388 19.43 -14.30 -11.63
N ASP A 389 20.52 -14.78 -11.03
CA ASP A 389 20.50 -15.68 -9.86
C ASP A 389 20.50 -14.82 -8.60
N ILE A 390 19.54 -15.04 -7.72
CA ILE A 390 19.34 -14.26 -6.49
C ILE A 390 19.36 -15.26 -5.32
N PRO A 391 20.54 -15.63 -4.82
CA PRO A 391 20.67 -16.59 -3.73
C PRO A 391 20.17 -15.97 -2.42
N VAL A 392 19.05 -16.49 -1.89
CA VAL A 392 18.44 -15.98 -0.68
C VAL A 392 18.96 -16.75 0.54
N THR A 393 20.03 -16.26 1.16
CA THR A 393 20.59 -16.79 2.40
C THR A 393 20.50 -15.81 3.57
N SER A 394 20.26 -14.51 3.27
CA SER A 394 20.04 -13.46 4.27
C SER A 394 19.25 -12.29 3.64
N ASN A 395 18.84 -11.32 4.44
CA ASN A 395 18.20 -10.11 3.92
C ASN A 395 19.10 -9.32 2.97
N ALA A 396 20.42 -9.28 3.22
CA ALA A 396 21.38 -8.61 2.35
C ALA A 396 21.53 -9.34 1.01
N THR A 397 21.56 -10.68 1.00
CA THR A 397 21.74 -11.46 -0.23
C THR A 397 20.53 -11.40 -1.15
N ARG A 398 19.34 -11.02 -0.66
CA ARG A 398 18.16 -10.79 -1.50
C ARG A 398 18.39 -9.69 -2.54
N TYR A 399 19.36 -8.81 -2.33
CA TYR A 399 19.74 -7.73 -3.26
C TYR A 399 20.98 -8.07 -4.11
N SER A 400 21.56 -9.27 -3.94
CA SER A 400 22.68 -9.74 -4.73
C SER A 400 22.20 -10.34 -6.06
N GLU A 401 22.16 -9.51 -7.09
CA GLU A 401 21.65 -9.87 -8.42
C GLU A 401 22.82 -10.18 -9.37
N GLN A 402 23.07 -11.44 -9.64
CA GLN A 402 24.13 -11.86 -10.54
C GLN A 402 23.57 -12.45 -11.84
N VAL A 403 23.98 -11.88 -12.98
CA VAL A 403 23.61 -12.44 -14.29
C VAL A 403 24.21 -13.84 -14.43
N THR A 404 23.38 -14.83 -14.76
CA THR A 404 23.82 -16.20 -14.98
C THR A 404 23.59 -16.63 -16.42
N THR A 405 24.61 -17.25 -17.03
CA THR A 405 24.57 -17.91 -18.35
C THR A 405 24.67 -19.43 -18.21
N ASN A 406 24.63 -19.96 -17.00
CA ASN A 406 24.81 -21.37 -16.74
C ASN A 406 23.68 -22.20 -17.41
N LEU A 407 24.08 -23.14 -18.28
CA LEU A 407 23.19 -24.01 -19.02
C LEU A 407 22.31 -24.91 -18.13
N LYS A 408 22.74 -25.21 -16.90
CA LYS A 408 21.93 -25.94 -15.92
C LYS A 408 20.65 -25.20 -15.55
N HIS A 409 20.56 -23.90 -15.79
CA HIS A 409 19.40 -23.07 -15.50
C HIS A 409 18.43 -22.89 -16.69
N GLN A 410 18.64 -23.61 -17.79
CA GLN A 410 17.80 -23.52 -19.01
C GLN A 410 16.32 -23.87 -18.74
N GLY A 411 16.05 -24.83 -17.86
CA GLY A 411 14.68 -25.19 -17.47
C GLY A 411 13.95 -24.02 -16.78
N HIS A 412 14.61 -23.34 -15.82
CA HIS A 412 14.09 -22.16 -15.15
C HIS A 412 13.87 -21.02 -16.14
N ARG A 413 14.85 -20.77 -17.02
CA ARG A 413 14.75 -19.74 -18.06
C ARG A 413 13.51 -19.93 -18.93
N ARG A 414 13.29 -21.15 -19.47
CA ARG A 414 12.12 -21.43 -20.33
C ARG A 414 10.81 -21.20 -19.59
N ARG A 415 10.68 -21.70 -18.35
CA ARG A 415 9.48 -21.48 -17.54
C ARG A 415 9.21 -19.99 -17.28
N LEU A 416 10.23 -19.24 -16.88
CA LEU A 416 10.10 -17.81 -16.65
C LEU A 416 9.81 -17.03 -17.93
N GLN A 417 10.39 -17.46 -19.08
CA GLN A 417 10.11 -16.84 -20.37
C GLN A 417 8.63 -16.96 -20.75
N THR A 418 8.04 -18.14 -20.62
CA THR A 418 6.60 -18.33 -20.88
C THR A 418 5.73 -17.43 -19.99
N LEU A 419 6.06 -17.28 -18.70
CA LEU A 419 5.34 -16.40 -17.80
C LEU A 419 5.48 -14.93 -18.21
N LEU A 420 6.69 -14.54 -18.61
CA LEU A 420 7.00 -13.17 -19.03
C LEU A 420 6.27 -12.82 -20.34
N ASP A 421 6.27 -13.73 -21.32
CA ASP A 421 5.60 -13.54 -22.61
C ASP A 421 4.08 -13.38 -22.42
N ASN A 422 3.47 -14.22 -21.57
CA ASN A 422 2.06 -14.10 -21.22
C ASN A 422 1.74 -12.77 -20.51
N PHE A 423 2.65 -12.30 -19.64
CA PHE A 423 2.49 -11.03 -18.95
C PHE A 423 2.60 -9.83 -19.90
N MET A 424 3.54 -9.88 -20.83
CA MET A 424 3.74 -8.84 -21.85
C MET A 424 2.58 -8.76 -22.85
N ALA A 425 1.86 -9.88 -23.06
CA ALA A 425 0.69 -9.97 -23.92
C ALA A 425 -0.60 -9.41 -23.28
N ILE A 426 -0.57 -9.00 -22.01
CA ILE A 426 -1.73 -8.36 -21.38
C ILE A 426 -2.02 -7.02 -22.06
N GLU A 427 -3.21 -6.90 -22.64
CA GLU A 427 -3.68 -5.69 -23.29
C GLU A 427 -4.29 -4.71 -22.27
N ASN A 428 -4.25 -3.42 -22.61
CA ASN A 428 -4.91 -2.37 -21.84
C ASN A 428 -6.44 -2.44 -22.07
N GLU A 429 -7.19 -2.69 -21.01
CA GLU A 429 -8.66 -2.77 -21.02
C GLU A 429 -9.33 -1.41 -20.72
N TYR A 430 -8.57 -0.42 -20.25
CA TYR A 430 -9.06 0.89 -19.86
C TYR A 430 -8.46 1.96 -20.74
N THR A 431 -8.97 2.08 -21.96
CA THR A 431 -8.56 3.17 -22.85
C THR A 431 -8.95 4.52 -22.24
N THR A 432 -7.96 5.30 -21.93
CA THR A 432 -8.15 6.71 -21.66
C THR A 432 -7.71 7.47 -22.92
N ASP A 433 -8.59 8.22 -23.51
CA ASP A 433 -8.28 9.08 -24.67
C ASP A 433 -7.18 10.12 -24.35
N LYS A 434 -6.69 10.15 -23.09
CA LYS A 434 -5.75 11.14 -22.56
C LYS A 434 -4.64 10.63 -21.64
N VAL A 435 -4.37 9.31 -21.55
CA VAL A 435 -3.10 8.86 -20.94
C VAL A 435 -1.99 9.19 -21.93
N GLN A 436 -1.18 10.21 -21.62
CA GLN A 436 -0.06 10.57 -22.48
C GLN A 436 0.82 9.34 -22.72
N PRO A 437 1.19 9.06 -24.00
CA PRO A 437 2.17 8.04 -24.28
C PRO A 437 3.46 8.36 -23.54
N LEU A 438 4.13 7.30 -23.04
CA LEU A 438 5.43 7.39 -22.39
C LEU A 438 6.36 8.33 -23.18
N ASN A 439 6.60 9.53 -22.67
CA ASN A 439 7.61 10.40 -23.25
C ASN A 439 8.97 9.71 -23.12
N ASN A 440 9.64 9.54 -24.27
CA ASN A 440 10.92 8.83 -24.44
C ASN A 440 12.14 9.54 -23.77
N LYS A 441 11.89 10.48 -22.85
CA LYS A 441 12.95 11.24 -22.16
C LYS A 441 12.73 11.18 -20.65
N GLN A 442 13.13 10.06 -20.04
CA GLN A 442 13.60 9.99 -18.66
C GLN A 442 14.36 8.69 -18.44
#